data_84ae66b0d6aa9c4769e865a14b4e5693
#
_entry.id   84ae66b0d6aa9c4769e865a14b4e5693
#
_cell.length_a   1.000
_cell.length_b   1.000
_cell.length_c   1.000
_cell.angle_alpha   90.00
_cell.angle_beta   90.00
_cell.angle_gamma   90.00
#
_symmetry.space_group_name_H-M   'P 1'
#
loop_
_entity.id
_entity.type
_entity.pdbx_description
1 polymer ?
#
loop_
_entity_poly.entity_id
_entity_poly.type
_entity_poly.pdbx_seq_one_letter_code
_entity_poly.pdbx_strand_id
1 'polypeptide(L)'
;MESRTLRVCRTLSRAKNGPRYTTPKNGKGRSIKLTNMATESLKRHRARQNPERLQAGANWQDDNLIFCREDGRPLTRDIVARTHLKPILKRADLPEDCTPHQLRHTCATLLLSRGVHPKFVQELLGHATIALTLDRYSHWIPSMGDQTATAMEAALS
;
A
#
# COMPACT_ATOMS: atom_id res chain seq x y z
N MET A 1 6.52 -20.57 -11.38
CA MET A 1 5.91 -19.90 -10.17
C MET A 1 5.74 -18.42 -10.48
N GLU A 2 4.50 -17.91 -10.62
CA GLU A 2 4.27 -16.49 -10.79
C GLU A 2 4.77 -15.72 -9.55
N SER A 3 5.62 -14.74 -9.79
CA SER A 3 6.16 -13.87 -8.74
C SER A 3 5.04 -12.97 -8.20
N ARG A 4 4.45 -13.32 -7.05
CA ARG A 4 3.44 -12.49 -6.35
C ARG A 4 4.07 -11.22 -5.79
N THR A 5 4.55 -10.37 -6.70
CA THR A 5 5.30 -9.16 -6.33
C THR A 5 4.68 -7.94 -6.99
N LEU A 6 4.32 -6.95 -6.18
CA LEU A 6 3.92 -5.62 -6.61
C LEU A 6 5.14 -4.70 -6.58
N ARG A 7 5.42 -4.03 -7.69
CA ARG A 7 6.51 -3.05 -7.78
C ARG A 7 5.98 -1.62 -7.82
N VAL A 8 6.34 -0.81 -6.87
CA VAL A 8 6.04 0.63 -6.82
C VAL A 8 7.22 1.37 -7.44
N CYS A 9 7.06 1.85 -8.67
CA CYS A 9 8.15 2.48 -9.43
C CYS A 9 7.87 3.94 -9.83
N ARG A 10 6.63 4.41 -9.69
CA ARG A 10 6.21 5.77 -10.07
C ARG A 10 5.36 6.40 -8.98
N THR A 11 5.39 7.72 -8.92
CA THR A 11 4.51 8.55 -8.09
C THR A 11 3.74 9.48 -9.01
N LEU A 12 2.43 9.62 -8.78
CA LEU A 12 1.59 10.59 -9.46
C LEU A 12 1.65 11.90 -8.68
N SER A 13 2.14 12.96 -9.30
CA SER A 13 2.17 14.31 -8.75
C SER A 13 1.25 15.23 -9.54
N ARG A 14 0.70 16.24 -8.86
CA ARG A 14 -0.10 17.28 -9.50
C ARG A 14 0.83 18.35 -10.08
N ALA A 15 0.75 18.60 -11.37
CA ALA A 15 1.46 19.68 -12.04
C ALA A 15 0.45 20.68 -12.63
N LYS A 16 0.91 21.89 -12.99
CA LYS A 16 0.05 22.93 -13.59
C LYS A 16 -0.67 22.45 -14.85
N ASN A 17 -0.03 21.56 -15.62
CA ASN A 17 -0.53 21.03 -16.89
C ASN A 17 -1.17 19.63 -16.75
N GLY A 18 -1.64 19.24 -15.55
CA GLY A 18 -2.25 17.94 -15.30
C GLY A 18 -1.38 16.97 -14.49
N PRO A 19 -1.82 15.73 -14.31
CA PRO A 19 -1.08 14.73 -13.54
C PRO A 19 0.23 14.36 -14.26
N ARG A 20 1.33 14.29 -13.51
CA ARG A 20 2.66 13.90 -14.00
C ARG A 20 3.22 12.73 -13.20
N TYR A 21 3.76 11.75 -13.90
CA TYR A 21 4.51 10.66 -13.27
C TYR A 21 5.93 11.08 -12.98
N THR A 22 6.36 10.84 -11.74
CA THR A 22 7.73 11.08 -11.28
C THR A 22 8.26 9.83 -10.59
N THR A 23 9.57 9.76 -10.43
CA THR A 23 10.18 8.75 -9.56
C THR A 23 9.78 8.99 -8.10
N PRO A 24 9.71 7.94 -7.25
CA PRO A 24 9.50 8.12 -5.82
C PRO A 24 10.51 9.10 -5.20
N LYS A 25 10.09 9.86 -4.16
CA LYS A 25 10.90 10.92 -3.53
C LYS A 25 12.31 10.50 -3.08
N ASN A 26 12.48 9.21 -2.74
CA ASN A 26 13.77 8.64 -2.35
C ASN A 26 14.57 8.06 -3.54
N GLY A 27 14.14 8.29 -4.77
CA GLY A 27 14.77 7.78 -5.99
C GLY A 27 14.70 6.27 -6.18
N LYS A 28 14.20 5.53 -5.19
CA LYS A 28 14.17 4.06 -5.19
C LYS A 28 12.74 3.55 -5.29
N GLY A 29 12.48 2.69 -6.26
CA GLY A 29 11.28 1.87 -6.27
C GLY A 29 11.33 0.84 -5.13
N ARG A 30 10.15 0.29 -4.78
CA ARG A 30 10.09 -0.81 -3.81
C ARG A 30 9.25 -1.96 -4.35
N SER A 31 9.61 -3.16 -3.93
CA SER A 31 8.87 -4.38 -4.26
C SER A 31 8.21 -4.92 -3.00
N ILE A 32 6.94 -5.28 -3.11
CA ILE A 32 6.11 -5.77 -2.01
C ILE A 32 5.62 -7.16 -2.38
N LYS A 33 5.81 -8.14 -1.52
CA LYS A 33 5.21 -9.47 -1.67
C LYS A 33 3.71 -9.39 -1.36
N LEU A 34 2.90 -9.91 -2.27
CA LEU A 34 1.45 -9.91 -2.12
C LEU A 34 0.97 -11.18 -1.41
N THR A 35 -0.05 -11.03 -0.59
CA THR A 35 -0.81 -12.16 -0.06
C THR A 35 -1.58 -12.85 -1.19
N ASN A 36 -2.00 -14.11 -0.97
CA ASN A 36 -2.86 -14.82 -1.93
C ASN A 36 -4.15 -14.03 -2.18
N MET A 37 -4.79 -13.54 -1.13
CA MET A 37 -6.03 -12.74 -1.22
C MET A 37 -5.85 -11.48 -2.07
N ALA A 38 -4.74 -10.75 -1.90
CA ALA A 38 -4.45 -9.56 -2.70
C ALA A 38 -4.21 -9.93 -4.18
N THR A 39 -3.47 -11.01 -4.44
CA THR A 39 -3.21 -11.49 -5.80
C THR A 39 -4.50 -11.86 -6.52
N GLU A 40 -5.38 -12.63 -5.88
CA GLU A 40 -6.67 -13.02 -6.47
C GLU A 40 -7.61 -11.82 -6.67
N SER A 41 -7.59 -10.85 -5.75
CA SER A 41 -8.36 -9.61 -5.91
C SER A 41 -7.87 -8.79 -7.10
N LEU A 42 -6.56 -8.71 -7.34
CA LEU A 42 -5.97 -8.03 -8.50
C LEU A 42 -6.28 -8.76 -9.81
N LYS A 43 -6.26 -10.09 -9.82
CA LYS A 43 -6.67 -10.89 -11.00
C LYS A 43 -8.14 -10.62 -11.37
N ARG A 44 -9.04 -10.65 -10.39
CA ARG A 44 -10.46 -10.31 -10.59
C ARG A 44 -10.66 -8.88 -11.06
N HIS A 45 -9.90 -7.94 -10.52
CA HIS A 45 -9.93 -6.55 -10.96
C HIS A 45 -9.54 -6.42 -12.44
N ARG A 46 -8.44 -7.06 -12.85
CA ARG A 46 -8.00 -7.06 -14.25
C ARG A 46 -9.04 -7.68 -15.20
N ALA A 47 -9.66 -8.79 -14.78
CA ALA A 47 -10.72 -9.42 -15.57
C ALA A 47 -11.93 -8.50 -15.80
N ARG A 48 -12.28 -7.64 -14.83
CA ARG A 48 -13.32 -6.62 -14.98
C ARG A 48 -12.87 -5.44 -15.84
N GLN A 49 -11.64 -5.00 -15.71
CA GLN A 49 -11.08 -3.87 -16.44
C GLN A 49 -10.90 -4.14 -17.93
N ASN A 50 -10.63 -5.40 -18.32
CA ASN A 50 -10.41 -5.76 -19.72
C ASN A 50 -11.62 -5.44 -20.64
N PRO A 51 -12.88 -5.79 -20.30
CA PRO A 51 -14.05 -5.35 -21.07
C PRO A 51 -14.23 -3.82 -21.14
N GLU A 52 -14.00 -3.11 -20.02
CA GLU A 52 -14.06 -1.65 -19.96
C GLU A 52 -13.06 -1.03 -20.94
N ARG A 53 -11.84 -1.56 -20.97
CA ARG A 53 -10.79 -1.14 -21.92
C ARG A 53 -11.19 -1.39 -23.38
N LEU A 54 -11.76 -2.55 -23.68
CA LEU A 54 -12.24 -2.87 -25.03
C LEU A 54 -13.39 -1.94 -25.45
N GLN A 55 -14.32 -1.67 -24.55
CA GLN A 55 -15.45 -0.76 -24.81
C GLN A 55 -15.00 0.69 -25.05
N ALA A 56 -14.01 1.17 -24.31
CA ALA A 56 -13.43 2.50 -24.47
C ALA A 56 -12.67 2.65 -25.79
N GLY A 57 -12.13 1.55 -26.35
CA GLY A 57 -11.46 1.53 -27.65
C GLY A 57 -10.40 2.62 -27.79
N ALA A 58 -10.51 3.46 -28.82
CA ALA A 58 -9.58 4.56 -29.09
C ALA A 58 -9.56 5.66 -28.00
N ASN A 59 -10.58 5.73 -27.15
CA ASN A 59 -10.64 6.69 -26.03
C ASN A 59 -9.86 6.23 -24.80
N TRP A 60 -9.37 4.97 -24.78
CA TRP A 60 -8.58 4.46 -23.69
C TRP A 60 -7.18 5.04 -23.65
N GLN A 61 -6.84 5.73 -22.56
CA GLN A 61 -5.47 6.20 -22.30
C GLN A 61 -4.67 5.11 -21.59
N ASP A 62 -3.72 4.48 -22.30
CA ASP A 62 -2.94 3.37 -21.77
C ASP A 62 -1.66 3.81 -21.05
N ASP A 63 -1.81 4.25 -19.81
CA ASP A 63 -0.68 4.54 -18.91
C ASP A 63 -0.18 3.29 -18.15
N ASN A 64 -0.65 2.10 -18.54
CA ASN A 64 -0.34 0.82 -17.88
C ASN A 64 -0.58 0.87 -16.35
N LEU A 65 -1.75 1.39 -15.96
CA LEU A 65 -2.16 1.49 -14.56
C LEU A 65 -2.96 0.26 -14.12
N ILE A 66 -2.68 -0.21 -12.90
CA ILE A 66 -3.51 -1.25 -12.28
C ILE A 66 -4.89 -0.68 -11.96
N PHE A 67 -4.94 0.49 -11.34
CA PHE A 67 -6.17 1.19 -11.01
C PHE A 67 -6.24 2.50 -11.79
N CYS A 68 -7.27 2.66 -12.58
CA CYS A 68 -7.51 3.84 -13.41
C CYS A 68 -9.00 4.17 -13.45
N ARG A 69 -9.34 5.26 -14.11
CA ARG A 69 -10.72 5.62 -14.48
C ARG A 69 -11.19 4.75 -15.64
N GLU A 70 -12.48 4.84 -15.97
CA GLU A 70 -13.12 4.11 -17.09
C GLU A 70 -12.51 4.46 -18.45
N ASP A 71 -11.84 5.60 -18.57
CA ASP A 71 -11.11 6.05 -19.75
C ASP A 71 -9.60 5.74 -19.71
N GLY A 72 -9.15 4.97 -18.74
CA GLY A 72 -7.74 4.61 -18.55
C GLY A 72 -6.89 5.67 -17.82
N ARG A 73 -7.40 6.88 -17.59
CA ARG A 73 -6.68 7.97 -16.91
C ARG A 73 -6.41 7.67 -15.44
N PRO A 74 -5.37 8.29 -14.84
CA PRO A 74 -5.05 8.05 -13.45
C PRO A 74 -6.15 8.54 -12.48
N LEU A 75 -6.35 7.77 -11.42
CA LEU A 75 -7.18 8.17 -10.29
C LEU A 75 -6.46 9.22 -9.46
N THR A 76 -7.14 10.32 -9.15
CA THR A 76 -6.62 11.29 -8.19
C THR A 76 -6.91 10.83 -6.76
N ARG A 77 -6.18 11.39 -5.78
CA ARG A 77 -6.40 11.11 -4.36
C ARG A 77 -7.85 11.36 -3.94
N ASP A 78 -8.46 12.43 -4.45
CA ASP A 78 -9.82 12.81 -4.09
C ASP A 78 -10.85 11.83 -4.66
N ILE A 79 -10.65 11.34 -5.89
CA ILE A 79 -11.50 10.30 -6.49
C ILE A 79 -11.40 9.01 -5.66
N VAL A 80 -10.19 8.56 -5.32
CA VAL A 80 -10.00 7.36 -4.49
C VAL A 80 -10.71 7.50 -3.15
N ALA A 81 -10.55 8.63 -2.46
CA ALA A 81 -11.15 8.84 -1.16
C ALA A 81 -12.68 8.92 -1.23
N ARG A 82 -13.22 9.77 -2.11
CA ARG A 82 -14.66 10.08 -2.15
C ARG A 82 -15.48 9.03 -2.89
N THR A 83 -15.01 8.56 -4.03
CA THR A 83 -15.79 7.69 -4.92
C THR A 83 -15.61 6.20 -4.60
N HIS A 84 -14.45 5.82 -4.08
CA HIS A 84 -14.16 4.40 -3.81
C HIS A 84 -14.12 4.07 -2.33
N LEU A 85 -13.39 4.82 -1.50
CA LEU A 85 -13.21 4.47 -0.08
C LEU A 85 -14.47 4.75 0.75
N LYS A 86 -15.05 5.94 0.65
CA LYS A 86 -16.24 6.31 1.44
C LYS A 86 -17.42 5.32 1.29
N PRO A 87 -17.83 4.91 0.07
CA PRO A 87 -18.90 3.92 -0.07
C PRO A 87 -18.56 2.55 0.55
N ILE A 88 -17.29 2.16 0.57
CA ILE A 88 -16.85 0.92 1.21
C ILE A 88 -16.99 1.05 2.73
N LEU A 89 -16.51 2.16 3.31
CA LEU A 89 -16.62 2.44 4.74
C LEU A 89 -18.09 2.45 5.20
N LYS A 90 -18.94 3.15 4.46
CA LYS A 90 -20.38 3.20 4.75
C LYS A 90 -21.03 1.82 4.74
N ARG A 91 -20.72 0.97 3.76
CA ARG A 91 -21.25 -0.41 3.71
C ARG A 91 -20.72 -1.31 4.80
N ALA A 92 -19.54 -1.00 5.33
CA ALA A 92 -18.89 -1.74 6.42
C ALA A 92 -19.26 -1.20 7.81
N ASP A 93 -20.14 -0.19 7.90
CA ASP A 93 -20.50 0.52 9.12
C ASP A 93 -19.27 1.08 9.86
N LEU A 94 -18.34 1.64 9.08
CA LEU A 94 -17.13 2.28 9.58
C LEU A 94 -17.18 3.80 9.39
N PRO A 95 -16.43 4.58 10.21
CA PRO A 95 -16.38 6.02 10.10
C PRO A 95 -15.99 6.49 8.69
N GLU A 96 -16.83 7.32 8.07
CA GLU A 96 -16.62 7.79 6.68
C GLU A 96 -15.48 8.80 6.53
N ASP A 97 -14.95 9.33 7.63
CA ASP A 97 -13.78 10.20 7.70
C ASP A 97 -12.45 9.42 7.65
N CYS A 98 -12.50 8.09 7.71
CA CYS A 98 -11.33 7.24 7.57
C CYS A 98 -10.63 7.49 6.22
N THR A 99 -9.34 7.77 6.29
CA THR A 99 -8.52 8.11 5.12
C THR A 99 -7.60 6.94 4.73
N PRO A 100 -7.10 6.90 3.47
CA PRO A 100 -6.06 5.94 3.08
C PRO A 100 -4.81 6.00 3.98
N HIS A 101 -4.54 7.16 4.59
CA HIS A 101 -3.42 7.32 5.51
C HIS A 101 -3.67 6.60 6.85
N GLN A 102 -4.90 6.64 7.34
CA GLN A 102 -5.30 5.87 8.54
C GLN A 102 -5.25 4.37 8.28
N LEU A 103 -5.70 3.90 7.12
CA LEU A 103 -5.54 2.48 6.73
C LEU A 103 -4.06 2.05 6.71
N ARG A 104 -3.18 2.94 6.26
CA ARG A 104 -1.73 2.71 6.31
C ARG A 104 -1.22 2.62 7.75
N HIS A 105 -1.71 3.48 8.67
CA HIS A 105 -1.40 3.40 10.09
C HIS A 105 -1.88 2.09 10.69
N THR A 106 -3.11 1.70 10.42
CA THR A 106 -3.68 0.43 10.87
C THR A 106 -2.83 -0.76 10.40
N CYS A 107 -2.41 -0.76 9.14
CA CYS A 107 -1.52 -1.80 8.62
C CYS A 107 -0.19 -1.87 9.40
N ALA A 108 0.41 -0.71 9.69
CA ALA A 108 1.66 -0.65 10.47
C ALA A 108 1.49 -1.21 11.88
N THR A 109 0.45 -0.73 12.61
CA THR A 109 0.20 -1.16 13.99
C THR A 109 -0.12 -2.65 14.09
N LEU A 110 -0.92 -3.19 13.16
CA LEU A 110 -1.24 -4.61 13.11
C LEU A 110 0.00 -5.49 12.87
N LEU A 111 0.92 -5.06 12.01
CA LEU A 111 2.14 -5.81 11.75
C LEU A 111 3.10 -5.78 12.95
N LEU A 112 3.28 -4.60 13.53
CA LEU A 112 4.17 -4.42 14.69
C LEU A 112 3.64 -5.14 15.92
N SER A 113 2.34 -5.08 16.21
CA SER A 113 1.72 -5.83 17.32
C SER A 113 1.78 -7.35 17.13
N ARG A 114 2.01 -7.83 15.91
CA ARG A 114 2.27 -9.25 15.59
C ARG A 114 3.76 -9.60 15.61
N GLY A 115 4.62 -8.72 16.11
CA GLY A 115 6.06 -8.94 16.22
C GLY A 115 6.83 -8.84 14.89
N VAL A 116 6.21 -8.32 13.81
CA VAL A 116 6.94 -8.09 12.55
C VAL A 116 8.00 -7.02 12.79
N HIS A 117 9.25 -7.35 12.45
CA HIS A 117 10.37 -6.45 12.67
C HIS A 117 10.16 -5.08 12.01
N PRO A 118 10.38 -3.95 12.72
CA PRO A 118 10.09 -2.60 12.22
C PRO A 118 10.75 -2.27 10.89
N LYS A 119 11.88 -2.88 10.58
CA LYS A 119 12.57 -2.71 9.31
C LYS A 119 11.72 -3.19 8.11
N PHE A 120 11.05 -4.33 8.23
CA PHE A 120 10.17 -4.83 7.17
C PHE A 120 8.91 -3.97 7.03
N VAL A 121 8.38 -3.45 8.14
CA VAL A 121 7.25 -2.50 8.10
C VAL A 121 7.67 -1.19 7.43
N GLN A 122 8.87 -0.68 7.73
CA GLN A 122 9.45 0.50 7.07
C GLN A 122 9.55 0.31 5.55
N GLU A 123 10.05 -0.83 5.10
CA GLU A 123 10.21 -1.14 3.67
C GLU A 123 8.85 -1.30 2.97
N LEU A 124 7.91 -2.02 3.57
CA LEU A 124 6.53 -2.16 3.08
C LEU A 124 5.85 -0.81 2.89
N LEU A 125 5.95 0.04 3.89
CA LEU A 125 5.35 1.37 3.85
C LEU A 125 6.15 2.36 2.99
N GLY A 126 7.44 2.13 2.76
CA GLY A 126 8.33 3.04 2.04
C GLY A 126 8.64 4.30 2.85
N HIS A 127 8.79 4.20 4.15
CA HIS A 127 9.32 5.27 4.98
C HIS A 127 10.80 5.49 4.67
N ALA A 128 11.25 6.75 4.66
CA ALA A 128 12.63 7.08 4.32
C ALA A 128 13.63 6.48 5.32
N THR A 129 13.27 6.43 6.60
CA THR A 129 14.11 5.89 7.68
C THR A 129 13.31 4.97 8.59
N ILE A 130 13.99 4.06 9.27
CA ILE A 130 13.39 3.22 10.31
C ILE A 130 12.94 4.06 11.51
N ALA A 131 13.65 5.13 11.83
CA ALA A 131 13.31 6.06 12.90
C ALA A 131 11.88 6.58 12.77
N LEU A 132 11.45 6.96 11.56
CA LEU A 132 10.06 7.38 11.31
C LEU A 132 9.01 6.29 11.65
N THR A 133 9.38 5.02 11.54
CA THR A 133 8.51 3.92 11.93
C THR A 133 8.53 3.72 13.44
N LEU A 134 9.70 3.73 14.04
CA LEU A 134 9.86 3.56 15.50
C LEU A 134 9.22 4.73 16.26
N ASP A 135 9.52 5.97 15.92
CA ASP A 135 8.99 7.16 16.61
C ASP A 135 7.44 7.19 16.61
N ARG A 136 6.85 6.72 15.52
CA ARG A 136 5.39 6.76 15.36
C ARG A 136 4.66 5.56 15.96
N TYR A 137 5.34 4.40 16.06
CA TYR A 137 4.69 3.12 16.38
C TYR A 137 5.38 2.34 17.50
N SER A 138 6.40 2.89 18.21
CA SER A 138 7.15 2.18 19.25
C SER A 138 6.27 1.57 20.35
N HIS A 139 5.22 2.26 20.76
CA HIS A 139 4.28 1.78 21.80
C HIS A 139 3.40 0.60 21.35
N TRP A 140 3.42 0.24 20.05
CA TRP A 140 2.73 -0.95 19.54
C TRP A 140 3.68 -2.15 19.38
N ILE A 141 4.98 -1.96 19.65
CA ILE A 141 5.96 -3.02 19.62
C ILE A 141 5.92 -3.73 20.99
N PRO A 142 5.64 -5.05 21.02
CA PRO A 142 5.66 -5.80 22.28
C PRO A 142 7.00 -5.65 23.00
N SER A 143 6.98 -5.56 24.33
CA SER A 143 8.20 -5.56 25.12
C SER A 143 8.94 -6.89 24.89
N MET A 144 10.22 -6.80 24.53
CA MET A 144 11.06 -7.96 24.26
C MET A 144 11.98 -8.31 25.46
N GLY A 145 11.71 -7.77 26.65
CA GLY A 145 12.57 -7.95 27.83
C GLY A 145 12.88 -9.42 28.13
N ASP A 146 11.84 -10.25 28.27
CA ASP A 146 12.00 -11.68 28.60
C ASP A 146 12.62 -12.46 27.42
N GLN A 147 12.27 -12.11 26.17
CA GLN A 147 12.86 -12.75 24.99
C GLN A 147 14.36 -12.44 24.88
N THR A 148 14.77 -11.23 25.26
CA THR A 148 16.16 -10.80 25.21
C THR A 148 16.97 -11.58 26.25
N ALA A 149 16.47 -11.75 27.47
CA ALA A 149 17.10 -12.54 28.50
C ALA A 149 17.27 -14.01 28.10
N THR A 150 16.19 -14.63 27.64
CA THR A 150 16.18 -16.02 27.15
C THR A 150 17.15 -16.23 25.98
N ALA A 151 17.16 -15.30 25.00
CA ALA A 151 18.10 -15.38 23.89
C ALA A 151 19.56 -15.25 24.31
N MET A 152 19.84 -14.41 25.30
CA MET A 152 21.20 -14.29 25.86
C MET A 152 21.62 -15.56 26.58
N GLU A 153 20.76 -16.15 27.40
CA GLU A 153 21.02 -17.42 28.07
C GLU A 153 21.31 -18.54 27.08
N ALA A 154 20.49 -18.63 26.01
CA ALA A 154 20.68 -19.62 24.94
C ALA A 154 21.98 -19.41 24.15
N ALA A 155 22.46 -18.18 24.03
CA ALA A 155 23.71 -17.87 23.31
C ALA A 155 24.97 -18.13 24.16
N LEU A 156 24.82 -18.22 25.48
CA LEU A 156 25.94 -18.45 26.46
C LEU A 156 26.03 -19.90 26.95
N SER A 157 25.04 -20.72 26.64
CA SER A 157 25.00 -22.16 26.94
C SER A 157 25.55 -22.99 25.77
#